data_9caefc96fad61e16561dbbc3162ffaf0
#
_entry.id   9caefc96fad61e16561dbbc3162ffaf0
#
_cell.length_a   1.000
_cell.length_b   1.000
_cell.length_c   1.000
_cell.angle_alpha   90.00
_cell.angle_beta   90.00
_cell.angle_gamma   90.00
#
_symmetry.space_group_name_H-M   'P 1'
#
loop_
_entity.id
_entity.type
_entity.pdbx_description
1 polymer ?
#
loop_
_entity_poly.entity_id
_entity_poly.type
_entity_poly.pdbx_seq_one_letter_code
_entity_poly.pdbx_strand_id
1 'polypeptide(L)'
;MRIRIFALTTLALMLAGSVYGQACDRACLNGFVDLYWSALVAHDPDRLPLTPNARYTENGQTLKLGDGIWGVPALKKGDYKLYFADPVAGQVGFIGTFFEANHQRVVFLRLKIEDKRISEMECLIPRSSGMSAPGAKPQPLPGLVDKPIFSEPLAPEDRPSRWELANIANLYFEAMEKGTGQLTPFDDECTRVENGMITANNKAGQGIGKMACRQQFDTGFSFIITKVRERRYPIIDTERGMVLAFVFLDHAGTFPEFKMTDGSPMKVSAPFDAPYSFIMAEVFKIKNKKITQVEAVLLEVPYGMPSGWVKQ
;
A
#
# COMPACT_ATOMS: atom_id res chain seq x y z
N MET A 1 -15.46 -85.22 6.22
CA MET A 1 -16.00 -83.91 6.67
C MET A 1 -14.85 -82.88 6.62
N ARG A 2 -14.78 -82.07 5.57
CA ARG A 2 -13.65 -81.09 5.33
C ARG A 2 -14.16 -79.70 5.73
N ILE A 3 -13.56 -79.16 6.78
CA ILE A 3 -13.79 -77.83 7.30
C ILE A 3 -12.97 -76.83 6.44
N ARG A 4 -13.65 -75.94 5.70
CA ARG A 4 -13.02 -74.82 5.00
C ARG A 4 -13.00 -73.62 5.95
N ILE A 5 -11.77 -73.20 6.30
CA ILE A 5 -11.52 -71.97 7.06
C ILE A 5 -11.50 -70.81 6.03
N PHE A 6 -12.45 -69.87 6.12
CA PHE A 6 -12.44 -68.62 5.40
C PHE A 6 -11.60 -67.61 6.21
N ALA A 7 -10.47 -67.19 5.65
CA ALA A 7 -9.70 -66.06 6.18
C ALA A 7 -10.32 -64.73 5.68
N LEU A 8 -10.88 -63.96 6.59
CA LEU A 8 -11.28 -62.58 6.33
C LEU A 8 -10.03 -61.67 6.40
N THR A 9 -9.57 -61.18 5.26
CA THR A 9 -8.57 -60.13 5.19
C THR A 9 -9.26 -58.78 5.31
N THR A 10 -9.15 -58.13 6.46
CA THR A 10 -9.57 -56.75 6.69
C THR A 10 -8.55 -55.81 6.04
N LEU A 11 -8.97 -55.15 4.93
CA LEU A 11 -8.23 -54.10 4.25
C LEU A 11 -8.40 -52.81 5.05
N ALA A 12 -7.41 -52.42 5.85
CA ALA A 12 -7.39 -51.11 6.52
C ALA A 12 -7.06 -50.01 5.48
N LEU A 13 -8.06 -49.24 5.04
CA LEU A 13 -7.87 -48.01 4.27
C LEU A 13 -7.23 -46.98 5.23
N MET A 14 -5.94 -46.75 5.09
CA MET A 14 -5.29 -45.57 5.65
C MET A 14 -5.75 -44.34 4.86
N LEU A 15 -6.69 -43.57 5.40
CA LEU A 15 -6.98 -42.21 4.97
C LEU A 15 -5.76 -41.34 5.28
N ALA A 16 -4.86 -41.18 4.31
CA ALA A 16 -3.87 -40.12 4.34
C ALA A 16 -4.59 -38.79 4.26
N GLY A 17 -5.01 -38.24 5.39
CA GLY A 17 -5.50 -36.87 5.49
C GLY A 17 -4.36 -35.97 5.08
N SER A 18 -4.49 -35.33 3.91
CA SER A 18 -3.61 -34.24 3.53
C SER A 18 -3.74 -33.16 4.60
N VAL A 19 -2.73 -33.01 5.44
CA VAL A 19 -2.59 -31.87 6.35
C VAL A 19 -2.29 -30.68 5.43
N TYR A 20 -3.35 -30.11 4.85
CA TYR A 20 -3.26 -28.76 4.31
C TYR A 20 -2.86 -27.87 5.49
N GLY A 21 -1.63 -27.36 5.47
CA GLY A 21 -1.20 -26.37 6.44
C GLY A 21 -2.26 -25.30 6.54
N GLN A 22 -2.74 -25.04 7.76
CA GLN A 22 -3.82 -24.08 7.99
C GLN A 22 -3.41 -22.74 7.36
N ALA A 23 -4.17 -22.30 6.36
CA ALA A 23 -3.91 -21.04 5.68
C ALA A 23 -3.83 -19.91 6.72
N CYS A 24 -2.88 -18.98 6.53
CA CYS A 24 -2.70 -17.87 7.45
C CYS A 24 -3.89 -16.90 7.28
N ASP A 25 -4.78 -16.87 8.26
CA ASP A 25 -5.92 -15.96 8.28
C ASP A 25 -5.47 -14.50 8.53
N ARG A 26 -6.41 -13.58 8.60
CA ARG A 26 -6.15 -12.15 8.84
C ARG A 26 -5.38 -11.92 10.14
N ALA A 27 -5.73 -12.58 11.22
CA ALA A 27 -5.06 -12.41 12.50
C ALA A 27 -3.61 -12.91 12.45
N CYS A 28 -3.40 -14.06 11.83
CA CYS A 28 -2.09 -14.61 11.54
C CYS A 28 -1.24 -13.66 10.69
N LEU A 29 -1.79 -13.10 9.60
CA LEU A 29 -1.11 -12.16 8.72
C LEU A 29 -0.74 -10.86 9.45
N ASN A 30 -1.65 -10.28 10.23
CA ASN A 30 -1.36 -9.09 11.04
C ASN A 30 -0.26 -9.38 12.07
N GLY A 31 -0.26 -10.58 12.67
CA GLY A 31 0.78 -11.02 13.59
C GLY A 31 2.20 -11.02 12.98
N PHE A 32 2.34 -11.29 11.66
CA PHE A 32 3.62 -11.14 10.97
C PHE A 32 4.09 -9.69 10.87
N VAL A 33 3.18 -8.73 10.72
CA VAL A 33 3.55 -7.30 10.76
C VAL A 33 4.03 -6.92 12.15
N ASP A 34 3.34 -7.37 13.20
CA ASP A 34 3.75 -7.10 14.59
C ASP A 34 5.11 -7.73 14.93
N LEU A 35 5.34 -8.94 14.42
CA LEU A 35 6.64 -9.62 14.55
C LEU A 35 7.75 -8.85 13.81
N TYR A 36 7.48 -8.42 12.56
CA TYR A 36 8.42 -7.60 11.79
C TYR A 36 8.81 -6.34 12.56
N TRP A 37 7.83 -5.59 13.07
CA TRP A 37 8.09 -4.40 13.87
C TRP A 37 8.86 -4.68 15.15
N SER A 38 8.55 -5.79 15.84
CA SER A 38 9.26 -6.19 17.05
C SER A 38 10.73 -6.52 16.77
N ALA A 39 10.99 -7.24 15.69
CA ALA A 39 12.33 -7.60 15.24
C ALA A 39 13.11 -6.35 14.79
N LEU A 40 12.47 -5.45 14.03
CA LEU A 40 13.06 -4.20 13.53
C LEU A 40 13.51 -3.27 14.67
N VAL A 41 12.65 -3.04 15.67
CA VAL A 41 13.00 -2.20 16.83
C VAL A 41 14.09 -2.83 17.70
N ALA A 42 14.17 -4.16 17.71
CA ALA A 42 15.24 -4.88 18.38
C ALA A 42 16.54 -4.97 17.56
N HIS A 43 16.55 -4.51 16.29
CA HIS A 43 17.65 -4.69 15.34
C HIS A 43 18.08 -6.15 15.16
N ASP A 44 17.12 -7.06 15.21
CA ASP A 44 17.35 -8.51 15.21
C ASP A 44 16.52 -9.18 14.10
N PRO A 45 17.00 -9.18 12.85
CA PRO A 45 16.30 -9.78 11.72
C PRO A 45 16.19 -11.30 11.83
N ASP A 46 17.02 -11.96 12.63
CA ASP A 46 17.01 -13.42 12.82
C ASP A 46 15.76 -13.91 13.56
N ARG A 47 15.00 -13.01 14.18
CA ARG A 47 13.67 -13.30 14.73
C ARG A 47 12.61 -13.57 13.67
N LEU A 48 12.85 -13.18 12.41
CA LEU A 48 11.87 -13.37 11.36
C LEU A 48 11.92 -14.77 10.78
N PRO A 49 10.79 -15.49 10.69
CA PRO A 49 10.72 -16.76 10.00
C PRO A 49 10.74 -16.52 8.49
N LEU A 50 11.90 -16.52 7.88
CA LEU A 50 12.11 -16.25 6.47
C LEU A 50 12.09 -17.52 5.63
N THR A 51 11.63 -17.41 4.37
CA THR A 51 11.94 -18.41 3.35
C THR A 51 13.41 -18.30 2.93
N PRO A 52 14.04 -19.38 2.39
CA PRO A 52 15.44 -19.33 1.97
C PRO A 52 15.76 -18.23 0.95
N ASN A 53 14.78 -17.85 0.13
CA ASN A 53 14.91 -16.84 -0.92
C ASN A 53 14.08 -15.57 -0.59
N ALA A 54 13.90 -15.26 0.69
CA ALA A 54 13.18 -14.07 1.10
C ALA A 54 13.81 -12.81 0.51
N ARG A 55 12.95 -11.92 -0.03
CA ARG A 55 13.37 -10.71 -0.70
C ARG A 55 12.94 -9.48 0.07
N TYR A 56 13.85 -8.53 0.25
CA TYR A 56 13.59 -7.26 0.89
C TYR A 56 13.87 -6.10 -0.07
N THR A 57 12.94 -5.15 -0.14
CA THR A 57 13.16 -3.87 -0.82
C THR A 57 12.77 -2.73 0.10
N GLU A 58 13.55 -1.65 0.07
CA GLU A 58 13.21 -0.36 0.66
C GLU A 58 13.27 0.72 -0.43
N ASN A 59 12.20 1.51 -0.55
CA ASN A 59 12.11 2.61 -1.52
C ASN A 59 12.42 2.17 -2.97
N GLY A 60 11.98 0.96 -3.33
CA GLY A 60 12.19 0.38 -4.65
C GLY A 60 13.56 -0.28 -4.87
N GLN A 61 14.50 -0.16 -3.93
CA GLN A 61 15.81 -0.78 -4.02
C GLN A 61 15.86 -2.13 -3.30
N THR A 62 16.45 -3.15 -3.92
CA THR A 62 16.73 -4.43 -3.25
C THR A 62 17.88 -4.25 -2.28
N LEU A 63 17.66 -4.57 -1.02
CA LEU A 63 18.64 -4.48 0.06
C LEU A 63 18.82 -5.84 0.74
N LYS A 64 19.91 -5.99 1.48
CA LYS A 64 20.03 -7.07 2.46
C LYS A 64 19.16 -6.73 3.67
N LEU A 65 18.55 -7.75 4.25
CA LEU A 65 17.88 -7.56 5.53
C LEU A 65 18.95 -7.23 6.59
N GLY A 66 18.73 -6.14 7.33
CA GLY A 66 19.75 -5.54 8.19
C GLY A 66 20.22 -4.17 7.71
N ASP A 67 20.10 -3.89 6.39
CA ASP A 67 20.40 -2.57 5.80
C ASP A 67 19.12 -1.69 5.78
N GLY A 68 19.29 -0.43 5.35
CA GLY A 68 18.22 0.56 5.29
C GLY A 68 17.67 0.90 6.68
N ILE A 69 16.35 0.85 6.86
CA ILE A 69 15.72 1.15 8.16
C ILE A 69 16.23 0.24 9.30
N TRP A 70 16.64 -0.98 8.98
CA TRP A 70 17.17 -1.95 9.96
C TRP A 70 18.49 -1.49 10.59
N GLY A 71 19.29 -0.71 9.86
CA GLY A 71 20.54 -0.11 10.35
C GLY A 71 20.38 1.19 11.13
N VAL A 72 19.15 1.74 11.24
CA VAL A 72 18.92 3.00 11.95
C VAL A 72 18.91 2.80 13.47
N PRO A 73 19.84 3.45 14.23
CA PRO A 73 20.13 3.06 15.61
C PRO A 73 19.03 3.37 16.63
N ALA A 74 18.09 4.25 16.34
CA ALA A 74 17.07 4.67 17.29
C ALA A 74 15.68 4.70 16.63
N LEU A 75 15.01 3.57 16.72
CA LEU A 75 13.64 3.38 16.19
C LEU A 75 12.65 3.18 17.35
N LYS A 76 11.49 3.81 17.22
CA LYS A 76 10.36 3.62 18.14
C LYS A 76 9.07 3.57 17.33
N LYS A 77 8.16 2.65 17.66
CA LYS A 77 6.82 2.62 17.06
C LYS A 77 6.07 3.91 17.36
N GLY A 78 5.33 4.41 16.38
CA GLY A 78 4.35 5.48 16.56
C GLY A 78 2.96 4.91 16.87
N ASP A 79 1.98 5.80 16.97
CA ASP A 79 0.63 5.44 17.43
C ASP A 79 -0.30 5.04 16.28
N TYR A 80 -0.13 5.65 15.09
CA TYR A 80 -0.96 5.31 13.93
C TYR A 80 -0.63 3.95 13.35
N LYS A 81 -1.68 3.14 13.06
CA LYS A 81 -1.60 1.79 12.50
C LYS A 81 -2.82 1.50 11.65
N LEU A 82 -2.61 1.23 10.38
CA LEU A 82 -3.61 0.73 9.46
C LEU A 82 -3.16 -0.62 8.90
N TYR A 83 -3.89 -1.69 9.24
CA TYR A 83 -3.65 -3.04 8.72
C TYR A 83 -4.69 -3.39 7.66
N PHE A 84 -4.25 -4.04 6.60
CA PHE A 84 -5.12 -4.62 5.57
C PHE A 84 -4.53 -5.93 5.08
N ALA A 85 -5.35 -6.96 4.93
CA ALA A 85 -4.88 -8.31 4.70
C ALA A 85 -5.71 -9.02 3.64
N ASP A 86 -5.03 -9.82 2.84
CA ASP A 86 -5.57 -10.71 1.83
C ASP A 86 -5.18 -12.16 2.14
N PRO A 87 -5.98 -12.88 2.94
CA PRO A 87 -5.69 -14.27 3.27
C PRO A 87 -5.64 -15.20 2.05
N VAL A 88 -6.36 -14.86 0.97
CA VAL A 88 -6.35 -15.65 -0.27
C VAL A 88 -4.99 -15.56 -0.98
N ALA A 89 -4.39 -14.38 -0.98
CA ALA A 89 -3.07 -14.15 -1.56
C ALA A 89 -1.91 -14.38 -0.58
N GLY A 90 -2.21 -14.63 0.71
CA GLY A 90 -1.19 -14.73 1.74
C GLY A 90 -0.42 -13.44 1.96
N GLN A 91 -1.06 -12.28 1.79
CA GLN A 91 -0.39 -10.99 1.86
C GLN A 91 -1.03 -10.05 2.88
N VAL A 92 -0.19 -9.24 3.50
CA VAL A 92 -0.60 -8.20 4.44
C VAL A 92 0.14 -6.92 4.17
N GLY A 93 -0.57 -5.80 4.30
CA GLY A 93 -0.04 -4.45 4.23
C GLY A 93 -0.27 -3.70 5.52
N PHE A 94 0.56 -2.71 5.74
CA PHE A 94 0.55 -1.86 6.90
C PHE A 94 0.97 -0.44 6.51
N ILE A 95 0.19 0.55 6.94
CA ILE A 95 0.63 1.94 6.99
C ILE A 95 0.67 2.34 8.45
N GLY A 96 1.77 2.94 8.87
CA GLY A 96 1.90 3.37 10.26
C GLY A 96 2.90 4.49 10.44
N THR A 97 3.01 4.94 11.68
CA THR A 97 4.03 5.90 12.08
C THR A 97 5.11 5.25 12.93
N PHE A 98 6.29 5.81 12.85
CA PHE A 98 7.42 5.47 13.71
C PHE A 98 8.28 6.71 13.97
N PHE A 99 9.16 6.63 14.94
CA PHE A 99 10.15 7.67 15.22
C PHE A 99 11.53 7.16 14.82
N GLU A 100 12.21 7.94 14.00
CA GLU A 100 13.61 7.83 13.62
C GLU A 100 14.34 8.93 14.40
N ALA A 101 14.99 8.56 15.48
CA ALA A 101 15.41 9.49 16.54
C ALA A 101 14.21 10.33 17.05
N ASN A 102 14.21 11.64 16.85
CA ASN A 102 13.14 12.54 17.26
C ASN A 102 12.15 12.92 16.14
N HIS A 103 12.31 12.32 14.95
CA HIS A 103 11.49 12.64 13.78
C HIS A 103 10.40 11.58 13.59
N GLN A 104 9.13 11.99 13.67
CA GLN A 104 8.02 11.12 13.26
C GLN A 104 8.03 10.94 11.75
N ARG A 105 7.90 9.67 11.31
CA ARG A 105 7.84 9.27 9.91
C ARG A 105 6.60 8.43 9.66
N VAL A 106 6.12 8.46 8.43
CA VAL A 106 5.19 7.46 7.93
C VAL A 106 5.97 6.33 7.29
N VAL A 107 5.43 5.13 7.37
CA VAL A 107 5.97 3.94 6.70
C VAL A 107 4.84 3.15 6.09
N PHE A 108 5.12 2.61 4.92
CA PHE A 108 4.35 1.54 4.32
C PHE A 108 5.16 0.25 4.36
N LEU A 109 4.52 -0.86 4.69
CA LEU A 109 5.11 -2.20 4.68
C LEU A 109 4.13 -3.19 4.03
N ARG A 110 4.62 -4.00 3.09
CA ARG A 110 3.93 -5.19 2.58
C ARG A 110 4.75 -6.43 2.90
N LEU A 111 4.08 -7.45 3.40
CA LEU A 111 4.65 -8.79 3.57
C LEU A 111 3.86 -9.80 2.75
N LYS A 112 4.58 -10.76 2.15
CA LYS A 112 4.00 -11.98 1.58
C LYS A 112 4.40 -13.16 2.43
N ILE A 113 3.42 -13.96 2.79
CA ILE A 113 3.58 -15.10 3.69
C ILE A 113 3.29 -16.38 2.91
N GLU A 114 4.25 -17.29 2.91
CA GLU A 114 4.18 -18.62 2.30
C GLU A 114 4.56 -19.65 3.37
N ASP A 115 3.71 -20.63 3.62
CA ASP A 115 3.92 -21.66 4.63
C ASP A 115 4.34 -21.09 6.02
N LYS A 116 3.66 -20.02 6.45
CA LYS A 116 3.95 -19.29 7.70
C LYS A 116 5.38 -18.73 7.77
N ARG A 117 5.96 -18.42 6.63
CA ARG A 117 7.26 -17.74 6.50
C ARG A 117 7.13 -16.53 5.59
N ILE A 118 7.92 -15.52 5.87
CA ILE A 118 7.98 -14.31 5.04
C ILE A 118 8.82 -14.60 3.81
N SER A 119 8.24 -14.46 2.63
CA SER A 119 8.94 -14.58 1.33
C SER A 119 9.25 -13.24 0.69
N GLU A 120 8.43 -12.21 0.97
CA GLU A 120 8.64 -10.88 0.43
C GLU A 120 8.40 -9.81 1.50
N MET A 121 9.26 -8.80 1.50
CA MET A 121 9.16 -7.59 2.33
C MET A 121 9.36 -6.37 1.42
N GLU A 122 8.37 -5.50 1.31
CA GLU A 122 8.43 -4.29 0.50
C GLU A 122 8.06 -3.09 1.37
N CYS A 123 9.00 -2.15 1.51
CA CYS A 123 8.90 -1.02 2.42
C CYS A 123 9.05 0.30 1.67
N LEU A 124 8.20 1.28 1.97
CA LEU A 124 8.35 2.66 1.53
C LEU A 124 8.43 3.57 2.76
N ILE A 125 9.49 4.40 2.80
CA ILE A 125 9.75 5.34 3.88
C ILE A 125 10.12 6.69 3.26
N PRO A 126 9.17 7.59 3.09
CA PRO A 126 9.47 8.94 2.62
C PRO A 126 10.25 9.69 3.70
N ARG A 127 11.44 10.13 3.34
CA ARG A 127 12.25 11.03 4.14
C ARG A 127 12.38 12.32 3.34
N SER A 128 12.06 13.46 3.93
CA SER A 128 12.34 14.74 3.28
C SER A 128 13.83 14.76 2.91
N SER A 129 14.14 15.17 1.68
CA SER A 129 15.52 15.34 1.21
C SER A 129 16.28 16.24 2.20
N GLY A 130 17.14 15.69 2.99
CA GLY A 130 17.88 16.14 4.15
C GLY A 130 18.43 17.58 4.27
N MET A 131 17.94 18.51 3.47
CA MET A 131 18.26 19.93 3.45
C MET A 131 17.15 20.79 4.07
N SER A 132 16.43 20.27 5.05
CA SER A 132 15.57 21.12 5.87
C SER A 132 16.41 22.17 6.57
N ALA A 133 15.97 23.44 6.53
CA ALA A 133 16.69 24.52 7.21
C ALA A 133 16.97 24.15 8.69
N PRO A 134 18.14 24.49 9.23
CA PRO A 134 18.44 24.24 10.62
C PRO A 134 17.32 24.76 11.52
N GLY A 135 16.78 23.92 12.42
CA GLY A 135 15.66 24.26 13.30
C GLY A 135 14.27 24.09 12.70
N ALA A 136 14.13 23.56 11.48
CA ALA A 136 12.85 23.23 10.91
C ALA A 136 12.11 22.21 11.80
N LYS A 137 10.88 22.54 12.22
CA LYS A 137 10.06 21.65 13.03
C LYS A 137 9.59 20.46 12.19
N PRO A 138 9.45 19.26 12.79
CA PRO A 138 8.80 18.13 12.13
C PRO A 138 7.42 18.54 11.61
N GLN A 139 7.11 18.15 10.38
CA GLN A 139 5.77 18.40 9.83
C GLN A 139 4.76 17.51 10.56
N PRO A 140 3.61 18.07 10.99
CA PRO A 140 2.53 17.26 11.53
C PRO A 140 1.97 16.33 10.44
N LEU A 141 1.42 15.20 10.89
CA LEU A 141 0.79 14.19 10.01
C LEU A 141 -0.73 14.12 10.29
N PRO A 142 -1.49 15.20 10.04
CA PRO A 142 -2.87 15.36 10.50
C PRO A 142 -3.86 14.38 9.86
N GLY A 143 -3.50 13.77 8.74
CA GLY A 143 -4.32 12.77 8.06
C GLY A 143 -4.18 11.36 8.63
N LEU A 144 -3.13 11.09 9.43
CA LEU A 144 -2.90 9.78 10.03
C LEU A 144 -3.62 9.69 11.38
N VAL A 145 -4.92 9.53 11.29
CA VAL A 145 -5.82 9.32 12.42
C VAL A 145 -6.58 8.02 12.21
N ASP A 146 -6.96 7.38 13.30
CA ASP A 146 -7.76 6.16 13.22
C ASP A 146 -9.11 6.44 12.56
N LYS A 147 -9.43 5.68 11.51
CA LYS A 147 -10.67 5.80 10.74
C LYS A 147 -11.39 4.45 10.78
N PRO A 148 -12.46 4.31 11.54
CA PRO A 148 -13.20 3.05 11.66
C PRO A 148 -13.59 2.43 10.32
N ILE A 149 -13.86 3.25 9.30
CA ILE A 149 -14.25 2.78 7.97
C ILE A 149 -13.25 1.79 7.35
N PHE A 150 -11.96 1.86 7.68
CA PHE A 150 -10.96 0.92 7.18
C PHE A 150 -11.06 -0.46 7.86
N SER A 151 -11.45 -0.49 9.13
CA SER A 151 -11.55 -1.73 9.90
C SER A 151 -12.91 -2.42 9.78
N GLU A 152 -13.97 -1.68 9.42
CA GLU A 152 -15.31 -2.20 9.26
C GLU A 152 -15.40 -3.19 8.10
N PRO A 153 -15.86 -4.45 8.33
CA PRO A 153 -16.14 -5.38 7.26
C PRO A 153 -17.38 -4.97 6.48
N LEU A 154 -17.39 -5.25 5.18
CA LEU A 154 -18.59 -5.15 4.36
C LEU A 154 -19.53 -6.32 4.68
N ALA A 155 -20.86 -6.09 4.61
CA ALA A 155 -21.83 -7.16 4.64
C ALA A 155 -21.54 -8.17 3.51
N PRO A 156 -21.71 -9.48 3.71
CA PRO A 156 -21.32 -10.48 2.73
C PRO A 156 -21.92 -10.24 1.34
N GLU A 157 -23.17 -9.77 1.27
CA GLU A 157 -23.89 -9.44 0.04
C GLU A 157 -23.37 -8.20 -0.68
N ASP A 158 -22.69 -7.30 0.04
CA ASP A 158 -22.15 -6.04 -0.49
C ASP A 158 -20.66 -6.17 -0.89
N ARG A 159 -20.04 -7.35 -0.71
CA ARG A 159 -18.63 -7.57 -1.02
C ARG A 159 -18.41 -7.64 -2.53
N PRO A 160 -17.70 -6.69 -3.14
CA PRO A 160 -17.34 -6.81 -4.54
C PRO A 160 -16.39 -7.99 -4.75
N SER A 161 -16.39 -8.54 -5.94
CA SER A 161 -15.39 -9.53 -6.36
C SER A 161 -13.97 -8.92 -6.35
N ARG A 162 -12.96 -9.76 -6.29
CA ARG A 162 -11.55 -9.35 -6.40
C ARG A 162 -11.29 -8.54 -7.67
N TRP A 163 -11.88 -8.99 -8.78
CA TRP A 163 -11.76 -8.31 -10.07
C TRP A 163 -12.39 -6.91 -10.04
N GLU A 164 -13.60 -6.78 -9.50
CA GLU A 164 -14.28 -5.48 -9.40
C GLU A 164 -13.48 -4.49 -8.55
N LEU A 165 -12.96 -4.93 -7.40
CA LEU A 165 -12.13 -4.11 -6.53
C LEU A 165 -10.86 -3.62 -7.25
N ALA A 166 -10.13 -4.53 -7.90
CA ALA A 166 -8.94 -4.18 -8.65
C ALA A 166 -9.24 -3.24 -9.83
N ASN A 167 -10.36 -3.46 -10.53
CA ASN A 167 -10.80 -2.61 -11.63
C ASN A 167 -11.15 -1.19 -11.16
N ILE A 168 -11.87 -1.05 -10.05
CA ILE A 168 -12.20 0.26 -9.47
C ILE A 168 -10.91 1.02 -9.11
N ALA A 169 -9.94 0.35 -8.49
CA ALA A 169 -8.64 0.96 -8.19
C ALA A 169 -7.86 1.31 -9.47
N ASN A 170 -7.95 0.49 -10.54
CA ASN A 170 -7.30 0.80 -11.82
C ASN A 170 -7.93 2.01 -12.52
N LEU A 171 -9.24 2.16 -12.46
CA LEU A 171 -9.94 3.33 -13.03
C LEU A 171 -9.48 4.65 -12.40
N TYR A 172 -9.04 4.64 -11.15
CA TYR A 172 -8.45 5.82 -10.50
C TYR A 172 -7.18 6.29 -11.24
N PHE A 173 -6.29 5.37 -11.59
CA PHE A 173 -5.06 5.71 -12.32
C PHE A 173 -5.33 6.06 -13.78
N GLU A 174 -6.33 5.46 -14.41
CA GLU A 174 -6.76 5.86 -15.75
C GLU A 174 -7.34 7.27 -15.76
N ALA A 175 -8.14 7.59 -14.76
CA ALA A 175 -8.70 8.93 -14.57
C ALA A 175 -7.59 9.97 -14.37
N MET A 176 -6.56 9.62 -13.61
CA MET A 176 -5.38 10.46 -13.38
C MET A 176 -4.64 10.75 -14.68
N GLU A 177 -4.36 9.74 -15.53
CA GLU A 177 -3.71 9.93 -16.83
C GLU A 177 -4.55 10.74 -17.82
N LYS A 178 -5.89 10.68 -17.69
CA LYS A 178 -6.81 11.41 -18.57
C LYS A 178 -7.23 12.77 -18.04
N GLY A 179 -6.79 13.13 -16.83
CA GLY A 179 -7.11 14.40 -16.19
C GLY A 179 -8.62 14.61 -15.97
N THR A 180 -9.36 13.55 -15.60
CA THR A 180 -10.79 13.62 -15.35
C THR A 180 -11.23 12.67 -14.24
N GLY A 181 -12.11 13.14 -13.35
CA GLY A 181 -12.71 12.31 -12.30
C GLY A 181 -13.88 11.43 -12.76
N GLN A 182 -14.31 11.56 -14.02
CA GLN A 182 -15.53 10.89 -14.52
C GLN A 182 -15.38 9.39 -14.69
N LEU A 183 -14.14 8.90 -14.86
CA LEU A 183 -13.87 7.48 -15.05
C LEU A 183 -13.90 6.68 -13.76
N THR A 184 -13.67 7.34 -12.62
CA THR A 184 -13.55 6.71 -11.32
C THR A 184 -14.86 6.83 -10.55
N PRO A 185 -15.40 5.74 -10.00
CA PRO A 185 -16.57 5.80 -9.14
C PRO A 185 -16.17 6.32 -7.75
N PHE A 186 -15.99 7.62 -7.62
CA PHE A 186 -15.76 8.27 -6.33
C PHE A 186 -17.04 8.43 -5.54
N ASP A 187 -16.94 8.28 -4.24
CA ASP A 187 -17.93 8.82 -3.30
C ASP A 187 -17.79 10.34 -3.25
N ASP A 188 -18.88 11.06 -3.03
CA ASP A 188 -18.86 12.52 -3.01
C ASP A 188 -18.05 13.08 -1.81
N GLU A 189 -17.98 12.30 -0.72
CA GLU A 189 -17.18 12.63 0.46
C GLU A 189 -15.79 11.95 0.47
N CYS A 190 -15.34 11.45 -0.68
CA CYS A 190 -14.02 10.83 -0.80
C CYS A 190 -12.92 11.76 -0.29
N THR A 191 -12.08 11.23 0.62
CA THR A 191 -10.89 11.92 1.14
C THR A 191 -9.63 11.20 0.70
N ARG A 192 -8.53 11.96 0.52
CA ARG A 192 -7.22 11.41 0.24
C ARG A 192 -6.18 11.94 1.22
N VAL A 193 -5.34 11.03 1.68
CA VAL A 193 -4.19 11.31 2.54
C VAL A 193 -2.92 10.80 1.84
N GLU A 194 -1.92 11.64 1.72
CA GLU A 194 -0.63 11.31 1.12
C GLU A 194 0.48 11.69 2.10
N ASN A 195 1.32 10.71 2.47
CA ASN A 195 2.38 10.88 3.48
C ASN A 195 1.88 11.55 4.78
N GLY A 196 0.64 11.29 5.17
CA GLY A 196 0.03 11.88 6.35
C GLY A 196 -0.59 13.26 6.18
N MET A 197 -0.52 13.85 5.01
CA MET A 197 -1.18 15.12 4.68
C MET A 197 -2.53 14.86 4.02
N ILE A 198 -3.58 15.59 4.44
CA ILE A 198 -4.89 15.52 3.79
C ILE A 198 -4.82 16.32 2.49
N THR A 199 -4.85 15.63 1.34
CA THR A 199 -4.65 16.23 0.01
C THR A 199 -5.93 16.34 -0.82
N ALA A 200 -7.03 15.71 -0.39
CA ALA A 200 -8.36 15.93 -0.96
C ALA A 200 -9.41 15.97 0.14
N ASN A 201 -10.49 16.77 -0.07
CA ASN A 201 -11.56 17.02 0.89
C ASN A 201 -11.06 17.55 2.25
N ASN A 202 -9.99 18.32 2.23
CA ASN A 202 -9.42 18.95 3.42
C ASN A 202 -10.24 20.18 3.81
N LYS A 203 -11.14 20.04 4.76
CA LYS A 203 -12.04 21.14 5.19
C LYS A 203 -11.28 22.37 5.72
N ALA A 204 -10.09 22.19 6.28
CA ALA A 204 -9.19 23.26 6.75
C ALA A 204 -8.19 23.72 5.67
N GLY A 205 -8.17 23.06 4.51
CA GLY A 205 -7.24 23.33 3.41
C GLY A 205 -7.63 24.53 2.55
N GLN A 206 -6.82 24.78 1.53
CA GLN A 206 -7.04 25.82 0.54
C GLN A 206 -6.87 25.24 -0.89
N GLY A 207 -7.36 25.98 -1.89
CA GLY A 207 -7.23 25.60 -3.30
C GLY A 207 -7.78 24.21 -3.60
N ILE A 208 -7.07 23.47 -4.45
CA ILE A 208 -7.48 22.14 -4.90
C ILE A 208 -7.55 21.12 -3.76
N GLY A 209 -6.75 21.27 -2.70
CA GLY A 209 -6.77 20.37 -1.55
C GLY A 209 -8.09 20.37 -0.78
N LYS A 210 -8.90 21.44 -0.90
CA LYS A 210 -10.23 21.54 -0.29
C LYS A 210 -11.29 20.76 -1.09
N MET A 211 -11.04 20.50 -2.37
CA MET A 211 -11.96 19.80 -3.27
C MET A 211 -12.03 18.31 -2.92
N ALA A 212 -13.22 17.70 -3.11
CA ALA A 212 -13.36 16.25 -3.06
C ALA A 212 -12.59 15.56 -4.20
N CYS A 213 -12.29 14.25 -4.06
CA CYS A 213 -11.44 13.52 -4.99
C CYS A 213 -11.85 13.71 -6.47
N ARG A 214 -13.15 13.56 -6.80
CA ARG A 214 -13.67 13.75 -8.15
C ARG A 214 -13.42 15.17 -8.66
N GLN A 215 -13.82 16.16 -7.88
CA GLN A 215 -13.68 17.57 -8.25
C GLN A 215 -12.22 17.93 -8.53
N GLN A 216 -11.30 17.40 -7.69
CA GLN A 216 -9.87 17.63 -7.84
C GLN A 216 -9.36 17.06 -9.18
N PHE A 217 -9.74 15.83 -9.56
CA PHE A 217 -9.37 15.24 -10.85
C PHE A 217 -9.99 15.99 -12.03
N ASP A 218 -11.23 16.46 -11.90
CA ASP A 218 -11.91 17.22 -12.95
C ASP A 218 -11.26 18.58 -13.21
N THR A 219 -10.40 19.09 -12.34
CA THR A 219 -9.60 20.29 -12.62
C THR A 219 -8.49 20.06 -13.64
N GLY A 220 -8.12 18.82 -13.91
CA GLY A 220 -7.00 18.48 -14.77
C GLY A 220 -5.62 18.65 -14.12
N PHE A 221 -5.55 18.88 -12.80
CA PHE A 221 -4.28 19.08 -12.11
C PHE A 221 -3.28 17.93 -12.34
N SER A 222 -3.78 16.72 -12.59
CA SER A 222 -2.98 15.53 -12.84
C SER A 222 -2.27 15.50 -14.21
N PHE A 223 -2.49 16.51 -15.09
CA PHE A 223 -1.74 16.62 -16.35
C PHE A 223 -0.22 16.70 -16.17
N ILE A 224 0.26 17.05 -14.98
CA ILE A 224 1.68 16.98 -14.63
C ILE A 224 2.21 15.54 -14.61
N ILE A 225 1.33 14.54 -14.43
CA ILE A 225 1.67 13.11 -14.45
C ILE A 225 1.60 12.66 -15.90
N THR A 226 2.76 12.36 -16.47
CA THR A 226 2.87 11.99 -17.89
C THR A 226 2.61 10.51 -18.13
N LYS A 227 2.77 9.67 -17.10
CA LYS A 227 2.51 8.23 -17.18
C LYS A 227 2.33 7.60 -15.81
N VAL A 228 1.37 6.67 -15.72
CA VAL A 228 1.22 5.77 -14.56
C VAL A 228 1.60 4.36 -15.00
N ARG A 229 2.71 3.83 -14.51
CA ARG A 229 3.27 2.56 -14.96
C ARG A 229 3.45 1.54 -13.86
N GLU A 230 3.68 0.29 -14.26
CA GLU A 230 3.96 -0.86 -13.38
C GLU A 230 2.89 -1.05 -12.30
N ARG A 231 1.63 -0.93 -12.68
CA ARG A 231 0.49 -1.06 -11.77
C ARG A 231 0.39 -2.49 -11.27
N ARG A 232 0.52 -2.69 -9.96
CA ARG A 232 0.37 -3.98 -9.27
C ARG A 232 -0.68 -3.86 -8.17
N TYR A 233 -1.51 -4.88 -8.01
CA TYR A 233 -2.56 -4.94 -6.98
C TYR A 233 -2.34 -6.18 -6.08
N PRO A 234 -1.29 -6.18 -5.24
CA PRO A 234 -0.88 -7.39 -4.51
C PRO A 234 -1.83 -7.77 -3.37
N ILE A 235 -2.61 -6.84 -2.83
CA ILE A 235 -3.56 -7.10 -1.75
C ILE A 235 -4.94 -6.65 -2.20
N ILE A 236 -5.92 -7.58 -2.17
CA ILE A 236 -7.32 -7.33 -2.47
C ILE A 236 -8.15 -7.95 -1.35
N ASP A 237 -8.52 -7.13 -0.38
CA ASP A 237 -9.29 -7.49 0.79
C ASP A 237 -10.79 -7.35 0.49
N THR A 238 -11.43 -8.43 0.05
CA THR A 238 -12.86 -8.42 -0.28
C THR A 238 -13.75 -8.26 0.96
N GLU A 239 -13.30 -8.72 2.12
CA GLU A 239 -14.06 -8.60 3.37
C GLU A 239 -14.22 -7.14 3.78
N ARG A 240 -13.16 -6.34 3.61
CA ARG A 240 -13.17 -4.93 4.01
C ARG A 240 -13.27 -3.96 2.83
N GLY A 241 -13.36 -4.47 1.61
CA GLY A 241 -13.40 -3.64 0.42
C GLY A 241 -12.14 -2.78 0.28
N MET A 242 -10.96 -3.35 0.52
CA MET A 242 -9.69 -2.63 0.44
C MET A 242 -8.81 -3.17 -0.68
N VAL A 243 -8.14 -2.27 -1.37
CA VAL A 243 -7.16 -2.61 -2.42
C VAL A 243 -5.87 -1.86 -2.16
N LEU A 244 -4.75 -2.56 -2.18
CA LEU A 244 -3.43 -1.97 -2.29
C LEU A 244 -3.00 -1.95 -3.74
N ALA A 245 -2.61 -0.78 -4.22
CA ALA A 245 -1.89 -0.60 -5.49
C ALA A 245 -0.45 -0.16 -5.25
N PHE A 246 0.49 -0.71 -6.00
CA PHE A 246 1.81 -0.14 -6.25
C PHE A 246 1.87 0.40 -7.66
N VAL A 247 2.35 1.61 -7.80
CA VAL A 247 2.50 2.27 -9.10
C VAL A 247 3.73 3.20 -9.10
N PHE A 248 4.13 3.57 -10.31
CA PHE A 248 5.02 4.71 -10.51
C PHE A 248 4.27 5.81 -11.25
N LEU A 249 4.42 7.04 -10.76
CA LEU A 249 3.90 8.24 -11.41
C LEU A 249 5.08 9.01 -12.00
N ASP A 250 5.17 9.04 -13.31
CA ASP A 250 6.26 9.73 -14.01
C ASP A 250 5.88 11.21 -14.24
N HIS A 251 6.77 12.10 -13.86
CA HIS A 251 6.68 13.55 -14.09
C HIS A 251 7.84 13.92 -15.02
N ALA A 252 7.55 14.17 -16.28
CA ALA A 252 8.61 14.47 -17.26
C ALA A 252 9.16 15.90 -17.15
N GLY A 253 8.53 16.78 -16.38
CA GLY A 253 8.96 18.19 -16.22
C GLY A 253 8.87 19.00 -17.52
N THR A 254 8.04 18.55 -18.48
CA THR A 254 7.99 19.12 -19.84
C THR A 254 7.12 20.37 -19.98
N PHE A 255 6.31 20.66 -18.97
CA PHE A 255 5.33 21.75 -19.06
C PHE A 255 5.60 22.78 -17.97
N PRO A 256 6.05 24.01 -18.33
CA PRO A 256 6.20 25.10 -17.35
C PRO A 256 4.85 25.62 -16.86
N GLU A 257 3.82 25.49 -17.69
CA GLU A 257 2.43 25.74 -17.32
C GLU A 257 1.49 24.92 -18.20
N PHE A 258 0.29 24.67 -17.71
CA PHE A 258 -0.81 24.07 -18.48
C PHE A 258 -2.13 24.77 -18.13
N LYS A 259 -3.16 24.54 -18.94
CA LYS A 259 -4.50 25.02 -18.66
C LYS A 259 -5.28 23.99 -17.89
N MET A 260 -5.85 24.41 -16.78
CA MET A 260 -6.86 23.65 -16.07
C MET A 260 -8.11 23.49 -16.94
N THR A 261 -8.99 22.58 -16.58
CA THR A 261 -10.23 22.31 -17.33
C THR A 261 -11.18 23.51 -17.39
N ASP A 262 -11.12 24.42 -16.42
CA ASP A 262 -11.85 25.71 -16.40
C ASP A 262 -11.18 26.81 -17.25
N GLY A 263 -10.05 26.49 -17.91
CA GLY A 263 -9.27 27.40 -18.73
C GLY A 263 -8.27 28.27 -17.98
N SER A 264 -8.24 28.19 -16.63
CA SER A 264 -7.26 28.95 -15.84
C SER A 264 -5.84 28.40 -16.02
N PRO A 265 -4.81 29.24 -16.04
CA PRO A 265 -3.44 28.79 -16.14
C PRO A 265 -2.96 28.21 -14.80
N MET A 266 -2.29 27.06 -14.85
CA MET A 266 -1.58 26.46 -13.73
C MET A 266 -0.10 26.48 -14.02
N LYS A 267 0.66 27.23 -13.24
CA LYS A 267 2.13 27.21 -13.31
C LYS A 267 2.64 25.97 -12.60
N VAL A 268 3.52 25.26 -13.27
CA VAL A 268 4.24 24.12 -12.69
C VAL A 268 5.48 24.66 -12.00
N SER A 269 5.63 24.35 -10.72
CA SER A 269 6.78 24.74 -9.90
C SER A 269 7.43 23.52 -9.28
N ALA A 270 8.60 23.72 -8.70
CA ALA A 270 9.33 22.65 -8.02
C ALA A 270 8.44 21.91 -7.01
N PRO A 271 8.56 20.55 -6.96
CA PRO A 271 9.50 19.72 -7.72
C PRO A 271 9.00 19.30 -9.12
N PHE A 272 7.80 19.69 -9.54
CA PHE A 272 7.12 19.19 -10.74
C PHE A 272 7.66 19.79 -12.06
N ASP A 273 8.55 20.74 -11.99
CA ASP A 273 9.22 21.42 -13.13
C ASP A 273 10.49 20.70 -13.61
N ALA A 274 10.84 19.56 -13.00
CA ALA A 274 11.97 18.72 -13.35
C ALA A 274 11.57 17.26 -13.53
N PRO A 275 12.30 16.45 -14.33
CA PRO A 275 11.98 15.03 -14.49
C PRO A 275 12.28 14.22 -13.22
N TYR A 276 11.28 13.51 -12.72
CA TYR A 276 11.40 12.50 -11.65
C TYR A 276 10.21 11.53 -11.71
N SER A 277 10.24 10.47 -10.93
CA SER A 277 9.09 9.58 -10.72
C SER A 277 8.75 9.53 -9.23
N PHE A 278 7.47 9.36 -8.90
CA PHE A 278 7.09 8.85 -7.59
C PHE A 278 6.95 7.32 -7.65
N ILE A 279 7.56 6.62 -6.67
CA ILE A 279 7.12 5.28 -6.29
C ILE A 279 6.04 5.42 -5.22
N MET A 280 4.93 4.73 -5.38
CA MET A 280 3.76 4.91 -4.53
C MET A 280 3.13 3.57 -4.15
N ALA A 281 2.79 3.43 -2.87
CA ALA A 281 1.87 2.45 -2.35
C ALA A 281 0.59 3.17 -1.93
N GLU A 282 -0.53 2.82 -2.55
CA GLU A 282 -1.80 3.51 -2.37
C GLU A 282 -2.90 2.52 -2.00
N VAL A 283 -3.58 2.79 -0.90
CA VAL A 283 -4.65 1.96 -0.36
C VAL A 283 -5.98 2.64 -0.61
N PHE A 284 -6.89 1.92 -1.25
CA PHE A 284 -8.25 2.35 -1.50
C PHE A 284 -9.21 1.65 -0.54
N LYS A 285 -10.10 2.40 0.11
CA LYS A 285 -11.31 1.86 0.71
C LYS A 285 -12.45 2.03 -0.26
N ILE A 286 -13.08 0.92 -0.61
CA ILE A 286 -14.19 0.84 -1.57
C ILE A 286 -15.41 0.32 -0.83
N LYS A 287 -16.48 1.13 -0.81
CA LYS A 287 -17.78 0.79 -0.22
C LYS A 287 -18.86 1.17 -1.23
N ASN A 288 -19.89 0.33 -1.39
CA ASN A 288 -20.94 0.53 -2.40
C ASN A 288 -20.38 0.75 -3.82
N LYS A 289 -19.29 0.02 -4.15
CA LYS A 289 -18.54 0.13 -5.43
C LYS A 289 -17.97 1.53 -5.71
N LYS A 290 -17.82 2.38 -4.69
CA LYS A 290 -17.23 3.71 -4.77
C LYS A 290 -16.00 3.82 -3.90
N ILE A 291 -14.99 4.57 -4.36
CA ILE A 291 -13.82 4.91 -3.56
C ILE A 291 -14.23 5.97 -2.54
N THR A 292 -14.16 5.62 -1.25
CA THR A 292 -14.53 6.50 -0.13
C THR A 292 -13.33 7.12 0.56
N GLN A 293 -12.21 6.38 0.63
CA GLN A 293 -10.98 6.84 1.25
C GLN A 293 -9.79 6.37 0.41
N VAL A 294 -8.78 7.22 0.33
CA VAL A 294 -7.48 6.91 -0.26
C VAL A 294 -6.40 7.26 0.75
N GLU A 295 -5.45 6.36 0.96
CA GLU A 295 -4.29 6.62 1.80
C GLU A 295 -3.03 6.11 1.11
N ALA A 296 -2.07 7.02 0.88
CA ALA A 296 -0.89 6.75 0.10
C ALA A 296 0.40 7.08 0.87
N VAL A 297 1.41 6.26 0.62
CA VAL A 297 2.81 6.53 0.96
C VAL A 297 3.61 6.55 -0.32
N LEU A 298 4.24 7.68 -0.59
CA LEU A 298 4.97 7.92 -1.83
C LEU A 298 6.26 8.70 -1.57
N LEU A 299 7.23 8.50 -2.43
CA LEU A 299 8.49 9.24 -2.41
C LEU A 299 9.06 9.41 -3.80
N GLU A 300 9.85 10.46 -3.98
CA GLU A 300 10.57 10.76 -5.20
C GLU A 300 11.70 9.76 -5.44
N VAL A 301 11.82 9.31 -6.69
CA VAL A 301 12.87 8.42 -7.18
C VAL A 301 13.33 8.90 -8.56
N PRO A 302 14.50 8.45 -9.07
CA PRO A 302 14.97 8.81 -10.41
C PRO A 302 13.91 8.55 -11.49
N TYR A 303 13.81 9.48 -12.44
CA TYR A 303 12.86 9.36 -13.55
C TYR A 303 13.02 8.04 -14.31
N GLY A 304 11.89 7.34 -14.47
CA GLY A 304 11.87 6.05 -15.15
C GLY A 304 12.47 4.89 -14.37
N MET A 305 12.80 5.05 -13.08
CA MET A 305 13.30 3.96 -12.24
C MET A 305 12.34 2.76 -12.30
N PRO A 306 12.81 1.53 -12.58
CA PRO A 306 11.97 0.34 -12.57
C PRO A 306 11.67 -0.12 -11.14
N SER A 307 10.57 -0.85 -10.99
CA SER A 307 10.27 -1.55 -9.74
C SER A 307 11.30 -2.64 -9.46
N GLY A 308 11.72 -2.76 -8.23
CA GLY A 308 12.49 -3.91 -7.76
C GLY A 308 11.75 -5.26 -7.90
N TRP A 309 10.47 -5.29 -8.26
CA TRP A 309 9.61 -6.48 -8.27
C TRP A 309 9.21 -6.96 -9.67
N VAL A 310 9.51 -6.22 -10.71
CA VAL A 310 9.35 -6.66 -12.10
C VAL A 310 10.54 -7.54 -12.47
N LYS A 311 10.30 -8.68 -13.12
CA LYS A 311 11.40 -9.46 -13.72
C LYS A 311 11.99 -8.61 -14.85
N GLN A 312 13.26 -8.30 -14.71
CA GLN A 312 14.05 -7.73 -15.79
C GLN A 312 14.22 -8.75 -16.90
#